data_8e7149758cd8113c2dc3a19896cc148e
#
_entry.id   8e7149758cd8113c2dc3a19896cc148e
#
_cell.length_a   1.000
_cell.length_b   1.000
_cell.length_c   1.000
_cell.angle_alpha   90.00
_cell.angle_beta   90.00
_cell.angle_gamma   90.00
#
_symmetry.space_group_name_H-M   'P 1'
#
loop_
_entity.id
_entity.type
_entity.pdbx_description
1 polymer ?
#
loop_
_entity_poly.entity_id
_entity_poly.type
_entity_poly.pdbx_seq_one_letter_code
_entity_poly.pdbx_strand_id
1 'polypeptide(L)'
;MYHLYLLEVISAVTMEDRGIYKCRVDFRNSPTVTTKIKLNIVEEPNIPMIMDNDGISVMRDIGPFRLRQPLILVCLVEGGNPKPEVSWWRDGMLWDKDQDPKTYEDVLQNTLVISQLDRTYHDSTFECRAINNNVTQPKR
;
A
#
# COMPACT_ATOMS: atom_id res chain seq x y z
N MET A 1 -40.84 -11.40 -22.25
CA MET A 1 -39.52 -11.97 -21.80
C MET A 1 -39.29 -11.51 -20.37
N TYR A 2 -39.41 -12.40 -19.38
CA TYR A 2 -39.22 -12.03 -17.97
C TYR A 2 -37.74 -12.16 -17.66
N HIS A 3 -37.09 -11.04 -17.24
CA HIS A 3 -35.75 -11.09 -16.73
C HIS A 3 -35.81 -11.42 -15.22
N LEU A 4 -35.32 -12.58 -14.83
CA LEU A 4 -35.18 -12.97 -13.45
C LEU A 4 -33.83 -12.45 -12.97
N TYR A 5 -33.82 -11.53 -12.02
CA TYR A 5 -32.62 -11.06 -11.35
C TYR A 5 -32.49 -11.79 -10.02
N LEU A 6 -31.41 -12.55 -9.87
CA LEU A 6 -31.01 -13.09 -8.59
C LEU A 6 -30.01 -12.10 -7.97
N LEU A 7 -30.37 -11.56 -6.82
CA LEU A 7 -29.52 -10.62 -6.09
C LEU A 7 -29.16 -11.25 -4.75
N GLU A 8 -27.85 -11.36 -4.51
CA GLU A 8 -27.29 -11.68 -3.20
C GLU A 8 -26.51 -10.50 -2.71
N VAL A 9 -26.71 -10.09 -1.46
CA VAL A 9 -26.08 -8.93 -0.83
C VAL A 9 -25.27 -9.37 0.37
N ILE A 10 -23.99 -9.07 0.36
CA ILE A 10 -23.10 -9.22 1.52
C ILE A 10 -22.96 -7.84 2.16
N SER A 11 -23.53 -7.67 3.36
CA SER A 11 -23.69 -6.36 4.00
C SER A 11 -22.47 -5.86 4.77
N ALA A 12 -21.57 -6.73 5.19
CA ALA A 12 -20.35 -6.37 5.93
C ALA A 12 -19.21 -7.27 5.45
N VAL A 13 -18.61 -6.88 4.35
CA VAL A 13 -17.55 -7.65 3.71
C VAL A 13 -16.31 -7.70 4.61
N THR A 14 -15.82 -8.91 4.87
CA THR A 14 -14.61 -9.21 5.64
C THR A 14 -13.61 -9.99 4.81
N MET A 15 -12.38 -10.17 5.29
CA MET A 15 -11.35 -10.95 4.59
C MET A 15 -11.76 -12.41 4.37
N GLU A 16 -12.65 -12.94 5.21
CA GLU A 16 -13.19 -14.31 5.12
C GLU A 16 -14.10 -14.51 3.89
N ASP A 17 -14.70 -13.41 3.41
CA ASP A 17 -15.58 -13.43 2.22
C ASP A 17 -14.79 -13.51 0.91
N ARG A 18 -13.47 -13.47 0.97
CA ARG A 18 -12.62 -13.62 -0.21
C ARG A 18 -12.77 -15.01 -0.82
N GLY A 19 -13.13 -15.07 -2.11
CA GLY A 19 -13.32 -16.36 -2.73
C GLY A 19 -13.93 -16.32 -4.12
N ILE A 20 -14.30 -17.51 -4.61
CA ILE A 20 -15.01 -17.67 -5.87
C ILE A 20 -16.46 -18.01 -5.56
N TYR A 21 -17.35 -17.11 -5.92
CA TYR A 21 -18.77 -17.26 -5.84
C TYR A 21 -19.29 -17.84 -7.16
N LYS A 22 -20.20 -18.79 -7.06
CA LYS A 22 -20.82 -19.44 -8.22
C LYS A 22 -22.32 -19.26 -8.16
N CYS A 23 -22.88 -18.58 -9.15
CA CYS A 23 -24.33 -18.56 -9.39
C CYS A 23 -24.68 -19.63 -10.40
N ARG A 24 -25.55 -20.57 -10.00
CA ARG A 24 -26.01 -21.65 -10.85
C ARG A 24 -27.51 -21.51 -11.06
N VAL A 25 -27.91 -21.58 -12.32
CA VAL A 25 -29.34 -21.57 -12.72
C VAL A 25 -29.63 -22.86 -13.47
N ASP A 26 -30.52 -23.65 -12.93
CA ASP A 26 -31.01 -24.87 -13.56
C ASP A 26 -32.36 -24.61 -14.26
N PHE A 27 -32.44 -24.92 -15.55
CA PHE A 27 -33.63 -24.76 -16.35
C PHE A 27 -34.27 -26.13 -16.56
N ARG A 28 -35.62 -26.16 -16.63
CA ARG A 28 -36.35 -27.43 -16.82
C ARG A 28 -36.04 -28.06 -18.18
N ASN A 29 -35.91 -27.24 -19.23
CA ASN A 29 -35.79 -27.71 -20.61
C ASN A 29 -34.59 -27.10 -21.36
N SER A 30 -33.59 -26.60 -20.63
CA SER A 30 -32.38 -26.02 -21.19
C SER A 30 -31.17 -26.37 -20.33
N PRO A 31 -29.93 -26.32 -20.86
CA PRO A 31 -28.74 -26.60 -20.09
C PRO A 31 -28.60 -25.66 -18.89
N THR A 32 -28.02 -26.17 -17.79
CA THR A 32 -27.63 -25.40 -16.62
C THR A 32 -26.62 -24.31 -17.01
N VAL A 33 -26.86 -23.11 -16.55
CA VAL A 33 -25.92 -22.00 -16.70
C VAL A 33 -25.22 -21.71 -15.34
N THR A 34 -23.91 -21.64 -15.37
CA THR A 34 -23.11 -21.31 -14.17
C THR A 34 -22.23 -20.10 -14.47
N THR A 35 -22.38 -19.06 -13.67
CA THR A 35 -21.50 -17.88 -13.67
C THR A 35 -20.63 -17.88 -12.44
N LYS A 36 -19.34 -17.56 -12.59
CA LYS A 36 -18.38 -17.48 -11.49
C LYS A 36 -17.91 -16.04 -11.34
N ILE A 37 -17.85 -15.56 -10.09
CA ILE A 37 -17.33 -14.25 -9.72
C ILE A 37 -16.22 -14.48 -8.69
N LYS A 38 -15.06 -13.87 -8.91
CA LYS A 38 -13.98 -13.85 -7.92
C LYS A 38 -14.07 -12.56 -7.13
N LEU A 39 -14.38 -12.68 -5.83
CA LEU A 39 -14.34 -11.56 -4.90
C LEU A 39 -12.91 -11.44 -4.35
N ASN A 40 -12.26 -10.32 -4.63
CA ASN A 40 -10.99 -9.95 -4.03
C ASN A 40 -11.25 -8.86 -3.01
N ILE A 41 -10.68 -9.04 -1.82
CA ILE A 41 -10.79 -8.08 -0.73
C ILE A 41 -9.40 -7.55 -0.43
N VAL A 42 -9.31 -6.25 -0.25
CA VAL A 42 -8.07 -5.53 0.02
C VAL A 42 -8.20 -4.86 1.38
N GLU A 43 -7.22 -5.06 2.23
CA GLU A 43 -7.02 -4.32 3.45
C GLU A 43 -5.90 -3.31 3.21
N GLU A 44 -6.19 -2.02 3.38
CA GLU A 44 -5.20 -0.98 3.17
C GLU A 44 -4.12 -1.00 4.25
N PRO A 45 -2.87 -0.62 3.93
CA PRO A 45 -1.84 -0.45 4.94
C PRO A 45 -2.13 0.73 5.86
N ASN A 46 -1.49 0.74 7.02
CA ASN A 46 -1.47 1.90 7.91
C ASN A 46 -0.71 3.07 7.26
N ILE A 47 -0.86 4.26 7.83
CA ILE A 47 -0.10 5.43 7.43
C ILE A 47 1.39 5.18 7.71
N PRO A 48 2.29 5.43 6.73
CA PRO A 48 3.72 5.29 6.94
C PRO A 48 4.26 6.13 8.09
N MET A 49 5.18 5.56 8.85
CA MET A 49 5.95 6.27 9.87
C MET A 49 7.38 6.50 9.35
N ILE A 50 7.85 7.73 9.39
CA ILE A 50 9.22 8.07 9.01
C ILE A 50 10.04 8.30 10.27
N MET A 51 11.24 7.71 10.33
CA MET A 51 12.23 7.93 11.38
C MET A 51 13.53 8.44 10.78
N ASP A 52 14.26 9.23 11.57
CA ASP A 52 15.61 9.69 11.21
C ASP A 52 16.71 8.71 11.66
N ASN A 53 17.97 9.11 11.50
CA ASN A 53 19.16 8.35 11.91
C ASN A 53 19.15 7.92 13.38
N ASP A 54 18.52 8.71 14.25
CA ASP A 54 18.49 8.50 15.69
C ASP A 54 17.25 7.70 16.12
N GLY A 55 16.42 7.27 15.16
CA GLY A 55 15.18 6.56 15.41
C GLY A 55 14.06 7.46 15.93
N ILE A 56 14.17 8.76 15.70
CA ILE A 56 13.16 9.74 16.10
C ILE A 56 12.13 9.88 14.96
N SER A 57 10.84 9.80 15.31
CA SER A 57 9.77 9.98 14.35
C SER A 57 9.76 11.40 13.78
N VAL A 58 9.75 11.49 12.45
CA VAL A 58 9.74 12.75 11.69
C VAL A 58 8.33 12.98 11.16
N MET A 59 7.72 14.10 11.55
CA MET A 59 6.36 14.44 11.09
C MET A 59 6.31 15.52 10.02
N ARG A 60 7.30 16.40 9.96
CA ARG A 60 7.33 17.56 9.07
C ARG A 60 8.75 17.89 8.63
N ASP A 61 9.37 18.85 9.30
CA ASP A 61 10.68 19.37 8.94
C ASP A 61 11.78 18.66 9.71
N ILE A 62 12.90 18.40 9.07
CA ILE A 62 14.09 17.85 9.67
C ILE A 62 15.29 18.74 9.41
N GLY A 63 16.20 18.80 10.36
CA GLY A 63 17.41 19.62 10.30
C GLY A 63 17.41 20.72 11.35
N PRO A 64 18.33 21.71 11.26
CA PRO A 64 19.20 21.97 10.12
C PRO A 64 20.37 20.97 9.99
N PHE A 65 20.75 20.68 8.76
CA PHE A 65 21.88 19.80 8.44
C PHE A 65 23.08 20.60 7.90
N ARG A 66 24.27 20.02 8.09
CA ARG A 66 25.50 20.56 7.49
C ARG A 66 25.70 19.99 6.08
N LEU A 67 26.32 20.78 5.20
CA LEU A 67 26.74 20.28 3.89
C LEU A 67 27.65 19.04 4.04
N ARG A 68 27.48 18.06 3.19
CA ARG A 68 28.19 16.77 3.17
C ARG A 68 27.88 15.85 4.35
N GLN A 69 26.95 16.21 5.21
CA GLN A 69 26.44 15.30 6.23
C GLN A 69 25.60 14.20 5.56
N PRO A 70 25.71 12.95 6.00
CA PRO A 70 24.79 11.91 5.55
C PRO A 70 23.41 12.09 6.16
N LEU A 71 22.36 11.66 5.45
CA LEU A 71 21.01 11.58 5.95
C LEU A 71 20.46 10.18 5.68
N ILE A 72 19.91 9.55 6.68
CA ILE A 72 19.19 8.30 6.58
C ILE A 72 17.77 8.54 7.07
N LEU A 73 16.79 8.16 6.24
CA LEU A 73 15.38 8.16 6.61
C LEU A 73 14.86 6.74 6.47
N VAL A 74 14.18 6.27 7.49
CA VAL A 74 13.58 4.94 7.53
C VAL A 74 12.07 5.09 7.48
N CYS A 75 11.45 4.50 6.48
CA CYS A 75 9.99 4.42 6.38
C CYS A 75 9.52 3.05 6.86
N LEU A 76 8.62 3.04 7.83
CA LEU A 76 7.98 1.84 8.36
C LEU A 76 6.50 1.84 8.02
N VAL A 77 6.01 0.70 7.54
CA VAL A 77 4.61 0.50 7.18
C VAL A 77 4.11 -0.80 7.78
N GLU A 78 3.03 -0.72 8.53
CA GLU A 78 2.36 -1.88 9.13
C GLU A 78 1.09 -2.25 8.37
N GLY A 79 0.77 -3.53 8.35
CA GLY A 79 -0.48 -4.05 7.82
C GLY A 79 -0.57 -4.00 6.30
N GLY A 80 -1.80 -4.16 5.83
CA GLY A 80 -2.11 -4.25 4.41
C GLY A 80 -2.12 -5.67 3.86
N ASN A 81 -3.22 -6.03 3.18
CA ASN A 81 -3.35 -7.33 2.51
C ASN A 81 -4.03 -7.12 1.14
N PRO A 82 -3.35 -7.38 0.03
CA PRO A 82 -1.97 -7.85 -0.13
C PRO A 82 -0.93 -6.94 0.53
N LYS A 83 0.29 -7.46 0.73
CA LYS A 83 1.39 -6.65 1.28
C LYS A 83 1.64 -5.44 0.40
N PRO A 84 1.80 -4.24 0.99
CA PRO A 84 2.02 -3.02 0.22
C PRO A 84 3.43 -2.94 -0.38
N GLU A 85 3.54 -2.18 -1.44
CA GLU A 85 4.79 -1.62 -1.95
C GLU A 85 5.06 -0.31 -1.20
N VAL A 86 6.28 -0.15 -0.68
CA VAL A 86 6.73 1.05 0.04
C VAL A 86 7.80 1.74 -0.80
N SER A 87 7.61 3.01 -1.07
CA SER A 87 8.49 3.77 -1.97
C SER A 87 8.75 5.19 -1.46
N TRP A 88 9.97 5.68 -1.75
CA TRP A 88 10.36 7.05 -1.49
C TRP A 88 10.19 7.93 -2.71
N TRP A 89 9.68 9.12 -2.49
CA TRP A 89 9.44 10.13 -3.50
C TRP A 89 10.12 11.44 -3.08
N ARG A 90 10.74 12.11 -4.03
CA ARG A 90 11.31 13.45 -3.85
C ARG A 90 10.63 14.42 -4.78
N ASP A 91 10.06 15.49 -4.23
CA ASP A 91 9.39 16.55 -4.99
C ASP A 91 8.37 16.02 -6.01
N GLY A 92 7.63 14.96 -5.61
CA GLY A 92 6.63 14.28 -6.42
C GLY A 92 7.17 13.29 -7.46
N MET A 93 8.48 13.07 -7.55
CA MET A 93 9.11 12.08 -8.43
C MET A 93 9.56 10.86 -7.63
N LEU A 94 9.37 9.67 -8.21
CA LEU A 94 9.84 8.42 -7.61
C LEU A 94 11.37 8.49 -7.46
N TRP A 95 11.84 8.27 -6.21
CA TRP A 95 13.24 8.29 -5.86
C TRP A 95 13.80 6.88 -5.64
N ASP A 96 13.12 6.10 -4.80
CA ASP A 96 13.51 4.73 -4.46
C ASP A 96 12.29 3.87 -4.18
N LYS A 97 12.32 2.62 -4.66
CA LYS A 97 11.29 1.60 -4.42
C LYS A 97 11.87 0.28 -3.93
N ASP A 98 13.17 0.23 -3.67
CA ASP A 98 13.85 -0.97 -3.24
C ASP A 98 13.62 -1.17 -1.74
N GLN A 99 12.70 -2.08 -1.41
CA GLN A 99 12.35 -2.38 -0.03
C GLN A 99 13.46 -3.17 0.67
N ASP A 100 13.70 -2.84 1.91
CA ASP A 100 14.63 -3.58 2.76
C ASP A 100 14.14 -5.02 3.00
N PRO A 101 15.04 -5.96 3.25
CA PRO A 101 14.67 -7.29 3.73
C PRO A 101 13.84 -7.16 5.01
N LYS A 102 12.77 -7.96 5.10
CA LYS A 102 11.86 -7.95 6.25
C LYS A 102 12.60 -8.04 7.59
N THR A 103 12.33 -7.06 8.45
CA THR A 103 12.82 -7.07 9.83
C THR A 103 11.82 -7.74 10.77
N TYR A 104 10.50 -7.61 10.50
CA TYR A 104 9.41 -8.21 11.29
C TYR A 104 8.29 -8.71 10.37
N GLU A 105 7.49 -9.69 10.81
CA GLU A 105 6.52 -10.37 9.94
C GLU A 105 5.47 -9.45 9.31
N ASP A 106 5.04 -8.41 10.02
CA ASP A 106 3.96 -7.51 9.60
C ASP A 106 4.40 -6.06 9.35
N VAL A 107 5.71 -5.77 9.45
CA VAL A 107 6.27 -4.44 9.20
C VAL A 107 7.13 -4.47 7.96
N LEU A 108 6.84 -3.58 7.01
CA LEU A 108 7.67 -3.35 5.84
C LEU A 108 8.50 -2.10 6.06
N GLN A 109 9.72 -2.13 5.57
CA GLN A 109 10.69 -1.07 5.71
C GLN A 109 11.27 -0.69 4.36
N ASN A 110 11.49 0.60 4.15
CA ASN A 110 12.30 1.12 3.06
C ASN A 110 13.22 2.21 3.62
N THR A 111 14.53 2.01 3.50
CA THR A 111 15.54 2.92 4.05
C THR A 111 16.14 3.77 2.95
N LEU A 112 15.85 5.06 2.98
CA LEU A 112 16.46 6.06 2.10
C LEU A 112 17.81 6.49 2.67
N VAL A 113 18.88 6.32 1.87
CA VAL A 113 20.24 6.72 2.23
C VAL A 113 20.74 7.81 1.30
N ILE A 114 21.00 8.99 1.84
CA ILE A 114 21.69 10.08 1.16
C ILE A 114 23.08 10.19 1.76
N SER A 115 24.09 9.74 1.03
CA SER A 115 25.49 9.67 1.54
C SER A 115 26.06 11.04 1.88
N GLN A 116 25.68 12.06 1.13
CA GLN A 116 26.14 13.43 1.32
C GLN A 116 25.06 14.43 0.92
N LEU A 117 24.62 15.24 1.87
CA LEU A 117 23.70 16.34 1.58
C LEU A 117 24.45 17.49 0.89
N ASP A 118 23.89 17.99 -0.18
CA ASP A 118 24.33 19.18 -0.88
C ASP A 118 23.20 20.23 -1.00
N ARG A 119 23.46 21.34 -1.70
CA ARG A 119 22.48 22.41 -1.84
C ARG A 119 21.25 22.03 -2.67
N THR A 120 21.31 20.97 -3.45
CA THR A 120 20.17 20.51 -4.27
C THR A 120 19.06 19.89 -3.43
N TYR A 121 19.36 19.55 -2.17
CA TYR A 121 18.39 19.02 -1.19
C TYR A 121 17.69 20.12 -0.39
N HIS A 122 18.11 21.38 -0.53
CA HIS A 122 17.47 22.50 0.16
C HIS A 122 16.02 22.62 -0.30
N ASP A 123 15.10 22.73 0.66
CA ASP A 123 13.63 22.78 0.45
C ASP A 123 13.04 21.56 -0.30
N SER A 124 13.78 20.45 -0.44
CA SER A 124 13.24 19.23 -1.01
C SER A 124 12.24 18.57 -0.06
N THR A 125 11.14 18.10 -0.60
CA THR A 125 10.15 17.32 0.12
C THR A 125 10.36 15.84 -0.16
N PHE A 126 10.62 15.07 0.89
CA PHE A 126 10.63 13.61 0.83
C PHE A 126 9.32 13.06 1.36
N GLU A 127 8.77 12.11 0.64
CA GLU A 127 7.50 11.47 0.96
C GLU A 127 7.66 9.96 0.86
N CYS A 128 7.26 9.25 1.90
CA CYS A 128 7.11 7.81 1.86
C CYS A 128 5.68 7.45 1.48
N ARG A 129 5.51 6.59 0.50
CA ARG A 129 4.21 6.11 0.04
C ARG A 129 4.08 4.61 0.20
N ALA A 130 2.93 4.17 0.70
CA ALA A 130 2.55 2.77 0.78
C ALA A 130 1.27 2.51 -0.01
N ILE A 131 1.29 1.53 -0.90
CA ILE A 131 0.15 1.16 -1.72
C ILE A 131 0.11 -0.35 -1.94
N ASN A 132 -1.07 -0.95 -1.86
CA ASN A 132 -1.27 -2.38 -2.14
C ASN A 132 -2.41 -2.67 -3.12
N ASN A 133 -2.97 -1.64 -3.72
CA ASN A 133 -4.08 -1.78 -4.67
C ASN A 133 -4.09 -0.60 -5.67
N ASN A 134 -4.90 -0.72 -6.72
CA ASN A 134 -5.02 0.30 -7.77
C ASN A 134 -6.32 1.11 -7.66
N VAL A 135 -7.04 0.98 -6.54
CA VAL A 135 -8.37 1.60 -6.35
C VAL A 135 -8.29 2.81 -5.46
N THR A 136 -7.45 2.75 -4.42
CA THR A 136 -7.30 3.83 -3.43
C THR A 136 -6.02 4.62 -3.66
N GLN A 137 -5.96 5.81 -3.07
CA GLN A 137 -4.74 6.61 -3.09
C GLN A 137 -3.69 6.01 -2.15
N PRO A 138 -2.38 6.14 -2.47
CA PRO A 138 -1.32 5.73 -1.55
C PRO A 138 -1.46 6.38 -0.19
N LYS A 139 -1.20 5.63 0.87
CA LYS A 139 -0.98 6.20 2.21
C LYS A 139 0.36 6.92 2.25
N ARG A 140 0.41 8.07 2.90
CA ARG A 140 1.58 8.96 2.95
C ARG A 140 1.56 9.83 4.20
#